data_29a8520cc8b0e28f4911032f75d8de14
#
_entry.id   29a8520cc8b0e28f4911032f75d8de14
#
_cell.length_a   1.000
_cell.length_b   1.000
_cell.length_c   1.000
_cell.angle_alpha   90.00
_cell.angle_beta   90.00
_cell.angle_gamma   90.00
#
_symmetry.space_group_name_H-M   'P 1'
#
loop_
_entity.id
_entity.type
_entity.pdbx_description
1 polymer ?
#
loop_
_entity_poly.entity_id
_entity_poly.type
_entity_poly.pdbx_seq_one_letter_code
_entity_poly.pdbx_strand_id
1 'polypeptide(L)'
;LGGKELSETTQPNPEQEARKERWLGELSNFIIEANQNTWAADGGEVDPQRPGYKELEYKRDNWLLRDSYTGYFRAPGMTTVYLDRVPVWTMAYAGHGQTEEHYDYVKDTFSFLKEALMAVSPDLPIRGPAEFVKDDKSYTFKMLEGDLTDGLWKEEITESGLVTFRQTGMVGVVIHKTPERKPVFPWDS
;
A
#
# COMPACT_ATOMS: atom_id res chain seq x y z
N LEU A 1 -23.21 -19.28 34.29
CA LEU A 1 -22.70 -19.50 32.96
C LEU A 1 -23.71 -18.93 31.97
N GLY A 2 -23.64 -17.62 31.66
CA GLY A 2 -24.49 -16.96 30.66
C GLY A 2 -23.80 -17.05 29.32
N GLY A 3 -24.34 -17.85 28.42
CA GLY A 3 -23.98 -17.82 27.00
C GLY A 3 -24.38 -16.46 26.42
N LYS A 4 -23.42 -15.68 25.92
CA LYS A 4 -23.73 -14.59 25.01
C LYS A 4 -24.21 -15.24 23.71
N GLU A 5 -25.48 -15.08 23.37
CA GLU A 5 -25.98 -15.31 22.04
C GLU A 5 -25.15 -14.45 21.08
N LEU A 6 -24.58 -15.10 20.08
CA LEU A 6 -23.97 -14.43 18.92
C LEU A 6 -25.13 -13.69 18.23
N SER A 7 -25.05 -12.37 18.22
CA SER A 7 -26.02 -11.51 17.56
C SER A 7 -26.19 -11.92 16.11
N GLU A 8 -27.45 -11.99 15.67
CA GLU A 8 -27.88 -12.18 14.29
C GLU A 8 -27.02 -11.34 13.36
N THR A 9 -26.44 -11.95 12.36
CA THR A 9 -25.76 -11.30 11.23
C THR A 9 -26.81 -10.48 10.50
N THR A 10 -26.91 -9.20 10.85
CA THR A 10 -27.70 -8.23 10.11
C THR A 10 -27.17 -8.20 8.68
N GLN A 11 -28.01 -8.52 7.69
CA GLN A 11 -27.60 -8.41 6.28
C GLN A 11 -27.15 -6.97 6.00
N PRO A 12 -26.04 -6.78 5.27
CA PRO A 12 -25.55 -5.45 4.94
C PRO A 12 -26.64 -4.64 4.23
N ASN A 13 -26.79 -3.36 4.62
CA ASN A 13 -27.69 -2.43 3.95
C ASN A 13 -27.17 -2.19 2.52
N PRO A 14 -27.97 -2.44 1.45
CA PRO A 14 -27.53 -2.25 0.06
C PRO A 14 -26.98 -0.84 -0.23
N GLU A 15 -27.51 0.18 0.41
CA GLU A 15 -27.01 1.55 0.26
C GLU A 15 -25.60 1.73 0.90
N GLN A 16 -25.35 1.06 2.00
CA GLN A 16 -24.05 1.08 2.66
C GLN A 16 -23.00 0.33 1.83
N GLU A 17 -23.34 -0.82 1.27
CA GLU A 17 -22.44 -1.54 0.35
C GLU A 17 -22.13 -0.71 -0.90
N ALA A 18 -23.12 -0.08 -1.51
CA ALA A 18 -22.91 0.78 -2.67
C ALA A 18 -22.03 2.02 -2.34
N ARG A 19 -22.12 2.57 -1.12
CA ARG A 19 -21.21 3.65 -0.66
C ARG A 19 -19.80 3.14 -0.47
N LYS A 20 -19.64 1.99 0.17
CA LYS A 20 -18.35 1.32 0.36
C LYS A 20 -17.65 1.05 -0.97
N GLU A 21 -18.36 0.45 -1.94
CA GLU A 21 -17.81 0.16 -3.27
C GLU A 21 -17.33 1.42 -3.99
N ARG A 22 -18.13 2.50 -3.99
CA ARG A 22 -17.71 3.79 -4.58
C ARG A 22 -16.47 4.35 -3.90
N TRP A 23 -16.46 4.37 -2.58
CA TRP A 23 -15.34 4.88 -1.80
C TRP A 23 -14.06 4.07 -2.05
N LEU A 24 -14.15 2.73 -2.12
CA LEU A 24 -13.02 1.86 -2.45
C LEU A 24 -12.51 2.11 -3.87
N GLY A 25 -13.40 2.36 -4.83
CA GLY A 25 -13.02 2.76 -6.18
C GLY A 25 -12.25 4.07 -6.22
N GLU A 26 -12.70 5.08 -5.47
CA GLU A 26 -12.00 6.38 -5.34
C GLU A 26 -10.64 6.23 -4.66
N LEU A 27 -10.56 5.46 -3.57
CA LEU A 27 -9.31 5.14 -2.88
C LEU A 27 -8.32 4.43 -3.81
N SER A 28 -8.76 3.39 -4.53
CA SER A 28 -7.94 2.64 -5.47
C SER A 28 -7.35 3.54 -6.56
N ASN A 29 -8.18 4.36 -7.19
CA ASN A 29 -7.77 5.31 -8.21
C ASN A 29 -6.75 6.32 -7.65
N PHE A 30 -6.99 6.82 -6.43
CA PHE A 30 -6.07 7.75 -5.78
C PHE A 30 -4.72 7.10 -5.46
N ILE A 31 -4.70 5.87 -4.93
CA ILE A 31 -3.45 5.14 -4.62
C ILE A 31 -2.63 4.92 -5.91
N ILE A 32 -3.26 4.50 -7.00
CA ILE A 32 -2.58 4.32 -8.30
C ILE A 32 -1.94 5.62 -8.77
N GLU A 33 -2.71 6.69 -8.81
CA GLU A 33 -2.22 8.00 -9.24
C GLU A 33 -1.09 8.49 -8.34
N ALA A 34 -1.22 8.37 -7.02
CA ALA A 34 -0.21 8.75 -6.06
C ALA A 34 1.09 7.93 -6.25
N ASN A 35 1.02 6.62 -6.42
CA ASN A 35 2.17 5.77 -6.65
C ASN A 35 2.91 6.14 -7.95
N GLN A 36 2.17 6.43 -9.01
CA GLN A 36 2.74 6.86 -10.30
C GLN A 36 3.38 8.25 -10.25
N ASN A 37 3.03 9.08 -9.28
CA ASN A 37 3.60 10.43 -9.10
C ASN A 37 4.62 10.55 -7.96
N THR A 38 4.85 9.47 -7.19
CA THR A 38 5.84 9.42 -6.10
C THR A 38 6.90 8.37 -6.36
N TRP A 39 6.68 7.15 -5.91
CA TRP A 39 7.62 6.03 -5.96
C TRP A 39 8.16 5.71 -7.35
N ALA A 40 7.26 5.63 -8.31
CA ALA A 40 7.59 5.23 -9.65
C ALA A 40 8.25 6.36 -10.46
N ALA A 41 8.02 7.63 -10.10
CA ALA A 41 8.46 8.80 -10.86
C ALA A 41 9.59 9.60 -10.22
N ASP A 42 10.19 9.16 -9.11
CA ASP A 42 11.16 9.96 -8.34
C ASP A 42 10.64 11.34 -7.90
N GLY A 43 9.33 11.41 -7.64
CA GLY A 43 8.65 12.66 -7.27
C GLY A 43 8.17 12.69 -5.81
N GLY A 44 7.71 13.86 -5.38
CA GLY A 44 6.98 14.01 -4.12
C GLY A 44 7.82 14.03 -2.85
N GLU A 45 9.17 14.10 -2.91
CA GLU A 45 10.00 14.19 -1.70
C GLU A 45 9.72 15.49 -0.94
N VAL A 46 9.47 15.38 0.37
CA VAL A 46 9.17 16.47 1.29
C VAL A 46 10.06 16.39 2.52
N ASP A 47 10.13 17.49 3.29
CA ASP A 47 10.86 17.52 4.55
C ASP A 47 10.28 16.48 5.52
N PRO A 48 11.10 15.54 6.04
CA PRO A 48 10.60 14.47 6.88
C PRO A 48 10.19 14.98 8.26
N GLN A 49 9.07 14.47 8.76
CA GLN A 49 8.61 14.78 10.12
C GLN A 49 9.37 14.02 11.21
N ARG A 50 10.07 12.93 10.82
CA ARG A 50 10.83 12.08 11.75
C ARG A 50 12.33 12.09 11.38
N PRO A 51 13.23 12.26 12.36
CA PRO A 51 14.67 12.21 12.10
C PRO A 51 15.11 10.89 11.45
N GLY A 52 15.90 10.97 10.37
CA GLY A 52 16.43 9.81 9.66
C GLY A 52 15.45 9.11 8.73
N TYR A 53 14.26 9.66 8.54
CA TYR A 53 13.29 9.20 7.54
C TYR A 53 13.39 10.01 6.26
N LYS A 54 12.92 9.41 5.18
CA LYS A 54 12.52 10.09 3.94
C LYS A 54 11.01 10.03 3.85
N GLU A 55 10.41 11.08 3.32
CA GLU A 55 8.96 11.17 3.15
C GLU A 55 8.63 11.64 1.74
N LEU A 56 7.62 11.00 1.15
CA LEU A 56 7.05 11.36 -0.13
C LEU A 56 5.59 11.75 0.10
N GLU A 57 5.13 12.76 -0.61
CA GLU A 57 3.72 13.17 -0.60
C GLU A 57 3.16 13.30 -2.01
N TYR A 58 1.90 12.92 -2.14
CA TYR A 58 1.06 13.24 -3.29
C TYR A 58 -0.29 13.75 -2.81
N LYS A 59 -0.75 14.85 -3.40
CA LYS A 59 -2.03 15.45 -3.04
C LYS A 59 -2.89 15.68 -4.28
N ARG A 60 -4.17 15.33 -4.18
CA ARG A 60 -5.20 15.65 -5.15
C ARG A 60 -6.49 16.00 -4.40
N ASP A 61 -6.98 17.22 -4.58
CA ASP A 61 -8.16 17.75 -3.87
C ASP A 61 -8.01 17.63 -2.34
N ASN A 62 -8.88 16.89 -1.67
CA ASN A 62 -8.85 16.61 -0.24
C ASN A 62 -8.16 15.28 0.12
N TRP A 63 -7.66 14.54 -0.87
CA TRP A 63 -6.85 13.34 -0.69
C TRP A 63 -5.37 13.69 -0.56
N LEU A 64 -4.69 13.03 0.37
CA LEU A 64 -3.24 13.11 0.56
C LEU A 64 -2.69 11.70 0.82
N LEU A 65 -1.71 11.28 0.04
CA LEU A 65 -0.87 10.14 0.38
C LEU A 65 0.44 10.66 0.97
N ARG A 66 0.84 10.11 2.10
CA ARG A 66 2.19 10.28 2.66
C ARG A 66 2.82 8.92 2.87
N ASP A 67 4.02 8.74 2.33
CA ASP A 67 4.84 7.59 2.58
C ASP A 67 6.08 7.98 3.38
N SER A 68 6.37 7.25 4.44
CA SER A 68 7.48 7.48 5.34
C SER A 68 8.31 6.22 5.46
N TYR A 69 9.57 6.27 5.05
CA TYR A 69 10.48 5.12 5.11
C TYR A 69 11.89 5.52 5.57
N THR A 70 12.67 4.53 5.96
CA THR A 70 14.07 4.72 6.34
C THR A 70 14.95 3.63 5.74
N GLY A 71 16.24 3.88 5.65
CA GLY A 71 17.19 2.93 5.06
C GLY A 71 17.30 3.07 3.55
N TYR A 72 17.99 2.10 2.92
CA TYR A 72 18.21 2.03 1.47
C TYR A 72 18.10 0.59 0.98
N PHE A 73 19.01 -0.32 1.37
CA PHE A 73 18.96 -1.74 0.99
C PHE A 73 17.77 -2.46 1.65
N ARG A 74 17.50 -2.11 2.89
CA ARG A 74 16.32 -2.52 3.64
C ARG A 74 15.61 -1.25 4.07
N ALA A 75 14.44 -1.03 3.51
CA ALA A 75 13.71 0.22 3.66
C ALA A 75 12.30 -0.03 4.21
N PRO A 76 12.18 -0.34 5.51
CA PRO A 76 10.87 -0.43 6.15
C PRO A 76 10.21 0.93 6.18
N GLY A 77 8.89 0.93 5.99
CA GLY A 77 8.12 2.16 5.94
C GLY A 77 6.64 1.95 6.16
N MET A 78 5.93 3.07 6.08
CA MET A 78 4.48 3.10 6.15
C MET A 78 3.93 4.20 5.24
N THR A 79 3.04 3.78 4.35
CA THR A 79 2.20 4.69 3.58
C THR A 79 0.90 4.94 4.32
N THR A 80 0.45 6.18 4.37
CA THR A 80 -0.85 6.58 4.93
C THR A 80 -1.59 7.43 3.92
N VAL A 81 -2.85 7.09 3.67
CA VAL A 81 -3.77 7.90 2.89
C VAL A 81 -4.72 8.64 3.84
N TYR A 82 -4.85 9.93 3.60
CA TYR A 82 -5.74 10.83 4.32
C TYR A 82 -6.83 11.33 3.38
N LEU A 83 -8.03 11.46 3.90
CA LEU A 83 -9.14 12.18 3.30
C LEU A 83 -9.57 13.28 4.28
N ASP A 84 -9.63 14.55 3.83
CA ASP A 84 -9.90 15.69 4.69
C ASP A 84 -9.03 15.76 5.96
N ARG A 85 -7.74 15.37 5.84
CA ARG A 85 -6.75 15.29 6.93
C ARG A 85 -7.00 14.17 7.96
N VAL A 86 -7.98 13.30 7.72
CA VAL A 86 -8.25 12.14 8.55
C VAL A 86 -7.58 10.91 7.89
N PRO A 87 -6.76 10.12 8.59
CA PRO A 87 -6.20 8.90 8.03
C PRO A 87 -7.31 7.89 7.77
N VAL A 88 -7.38 7.39 6.54
CA VAL A 88 -8.45 6.46 6.09
C VAL A 88 -7.92 5.12 5.63
N TRP A 89 -6.64 5.02 5.29
CA TRP A 89 -6.00 3.79 4.85
C TRP A 89 -4.49 3.81 5.13
N THR A 90 -3.93 2.63 5.42
CA THR A 90 -2.49 2.48 5.67
C THR A 90 -1.93 1.24 5.01
N MET A 91 -0.64 1.29 4.68
CA MET A 91 0.17 0.17 4.26
C MET A 91 1.49 0.21 5.03
N ALA A 92 1.73 -0.78 5.90
CA ALA A 92 3.02 -0.98 6.55
C ALA A 92 3.82 -2.03 5.77
N TYR A 93 5.11 -1.82 5.59
CA TYR A 93 5.94 -2.72 4.80
C TYR A 93 7.38 -2.84 5.33
N ALA A 94 8.02 -3.97 5.04
CA ALA A 94 9.44 -4.17 5.28
C ALA A 94 10.09 -4.77 4.03
N GLY A 95 11.02 -4.03 3.45
CA GLY A 95 11.73 -4.41 2.24
C GLY A 95 13.11 -5.00 2.51
N HIS A 96 13.48 -5.95 1.70
CA HIS A 96 14.79 -6.58 1.70
C HIS A 96 15.41 -6.50 0.30
N GLY A 97 16.27 -5.52 0.05
CA GLY A 97 17.30 -5.70 -0.97
C GLY A 97 18.28 -6.76 -0.50
N GLN A 98 18.79 -7.58 -1.40
CA GLN A 98 19.87 -8.53 -1.09
C GLN A 98 21.18 -7.75 -0.95
N THR A 99 21.77 -7.73 0.25
CA THR A 99 22.92 -6.87 0.57
C THR A 99 24.27 -7.59 0.51
N GLU A 100 24.31 -8.90 0.72
CA GLU A 100 25.57 -9.62 0.93
C GLU A 100 26.25 -10.06 -0.38
N GLU A 101 25.42 -10.36 -1.42
CA GLU A 101 25.93 -10.82 -2.71
C GLU A 101 25.49 -9.93 -3.88
N HIS A 102 24.56 -8.98 -3.64
CA HIS A 102 23.87 -8.24 -4.70
C HIS A 102 23.80 -6.73 -4.48
N TYR A 103 24.60 -6.15 -3.60
CA TYR A 103 24.53 -4.69 -3.38
C TYR A 103 24.94 -3.89 -4.62
N ASP A 104 25.76 -4.45 -5.51
CA ASP A 104 26.15 -3.82 -6.77
C ASP A 104 24.97 -3.72 -7.76
N TYR A 105 23.98 -4.61 -7.65
CA TYR A 105 22.79 -4.65 -8.50
C TYR A 105 21.63 -3.81 -7.98
N VAL A 106 21.73 -3.27 -6.77
CA VAL A 106 20.61 -2.60 -6.10
C VAL A 106 20.03 -1.46 -6.92
N LYS A 107 20.86 -0.68 -7.60
CA LYS A 107 20.42 0.44 -8.43
C LYS A 107 19.58 -0.02 -9.61
N ASP A 108 20.01 -1.09 -10.28
CA ASP A 108 19.30 -1.67 -11.41
C ASP A 108 18.00 -2.34 -10.96
N THR A 109 18.05 -3.04 -9.81
CA THR A 109 16.87 -3.63 -9.17
C THR A 109 15.82 -2.57 -8.85
N PHE A 110 16.20 -1.43 -8.26
CA PHE A 110 15.25 -0.35 -7.96
C PHE A 110 14.76 0.37 -9.21
N SER A 111 15.58 0.50 -10.25
CA SER A 111 15.14 1.03 -11.54
C SER A 111 14.06 0.14 -12.16
N PHE A 112 14.29 -1.17 -12.16
CA PHE A 112 13.31 -2.15 -12.63
C PHE A 112 12.04 -2.17 -11.75
N LEU A 113 12.19 -2.07 -10.42
CA LEU A 113 11.04 -1.96 -9.51
C LEU A 113 10.15 -0.77 -9.88
N LYS A 114 10.73 0.40 -10.16
CA LYS A 114 9.96 1.59 -10.57
C LYS A 114 9.18 1.35 -11.85
N GLU A 115 9.80 0.73 -12.86
CA GLU A 115 9.10 0.37 -14.10
C GLU A 115 7.91 -0.57 -13.83
N ALA A 116 8.09 -1.58 -12.97
CA ALA A 116 7.01 -2.47 -12.57
C ALA A 116 5.89 -1.73 -11.83
N LEU A 117 6.24 -0.81 -10.93
CA LEU A 117 5.26 -0.01 -10.18
C LEU A 117 4.47 0.95 -11.07
N MET A 118 5.08 1.48 -12.15
CA MET A 118 4.36 2.29 -13.15
C MET A 118 3.28 1.50 -13.89
N ALA A 119 3.43 0.17 -13.98
CA ALA A 119 2.49 -0.73 -14.63
C ALA A 119 1.39 -1.25 -13.68
N VAL A 120 1.17 -0.58 -12.54
CA VAL A 120 0.14 -0.94 -11.55
C VAL A 120 -1.23 -1.13 -12.20
N SER A 121 -1.96 -2.18 -11.76
CA SER A 121 -3.30 -2.51 -12.26
C SER A 121 -4.38 -1.98 -11.32
N PRO A 122 -5.53 -1.49 -11.84
CA PRO A 122 -6.69 -1.16 -11.02
C PRO A 122 -7.22 -2.33 -10.17
N ASP A 123 -7.02 -3.57 -10.62
CA ASP A 123 -7.42 -4.77 -9.87
C ASP A 123 -6.52 -5.06 -8.67
N LEU A 124 -5.29 -4.50 -8.67
CA LEU A 124 -4.29 -4.63 -7.60
C LEU A 124 -3.62 -3.27 -7.34
N PRO A 125 -4.34 -2.28 -6.77
CA PRO A 125 -3.89 -0.89 -6.72
C PRO A 125 -2.76 -0.63 -5.71
N ILE A 126 -2.33 -1.63 -4.95
CA ILE A 126 -1.44 -1.48 -3.79
C ILE A 126 0.00 -1.19 -4.21
N ARG A 127 0.53 -1.97 -5.18
CA ARG A 127 1.93 -1.89 -5.63
C ARG A 127 2.01 -1.98 -7.15
N GLY A 128 2.68 -2.96 -7.72
CA GLY A 128 2.75 -3.23 -9.15
C GLY A 128 1.68 -4.21 -9.63
N PRO A 129 1.74 -4.63 -10.89
CA PRO A 129 0.87 -5.68 -11.42
C PRO A 129 1.20 -7.04 -10.79
N ALA A 130 0.35 -8.04 -11.00
CA ALA A 130 0.62 -9.40 -10.53
C ALA A 130 1.97 -9.95 -11.06
N GLU A 131 2.32 -9.58 -12.28
CA GLU A 131 3.59 -9.93 -12.93
C GLU A 131 4.05 -8.82 -13.88
N PHE A 132 5.36 -8.55 -13.90
CA PHE A 132 6.01 -7.69 -14.88
C PHE A 132 7.37 -8.29 -15.25
N VAL A 133 7.62 -8.50 -16.54
CA VAL A 133 8.84 -9.13 -17.05
C VAL A 133 9.51 -8.20 -18.06
N LYS A 134 10.82 -8.03 -17.92
CA LYS A 134 11.65 -7.32 -18.88
C LYS A 134 13.06 -7.90 -18.86
N ASP A 135 13.53 -8.33 -20.03
CA ASP A 135 14.81 -9.01 -20.20
C ASP A 135 14.91 -10.26 -19.32
N ASP A 136 15.90 -10.35 -18.45
CA ASP A 136 16.12 -11.46 -17.51
C ASP A 136 15.57 -11.19 -16.10
N LYS A 137 14.82 -10.07 -15.94
CA LYS A 137 14.21 -9.67 -14.67
C LYS A 137 12.71 -9.95 -14.66
N SER A 138 12.22 -10.43 -13.54
CA SER A 138 10.79 -10.57 -13.29
C SER A 138 10.41 -9.99 -11.93
N TYR A 139 9.31 -9.26 -11.92
CA TYR A 139 8.62 -8.77 -10.74
C TYR A 139 7.34 -9.57 -10.55
N THR A 140 7.04 -9.93 -9.31
CA THR A 140 5.77 -10.54 -8.94
C THR A 140 5.18 -9.84 -7.72
N PHE A 141 3.87 -9.63 -7.73
CA PHE A 141 3.09 -9.16 -6.59
C PHE A 141 1.94 -10.13 -6.31
N LYS A 142 1.71 -10.40 -5.03
CA LYS A 142 0.65 -11.31 -4.61
C LYS A 142 0.04 -10.87 -3.29
N MET A 143 -1.30 -10.79 -3.24
CA MET A 143 -2.03 -10.82 -1.99
C MET A 143 -1.94 -12.23 -1.39
N LEU A 144 -1.46 -12.33 -0.17
CA LEU A 144 -1.36 -13.60 0.56
C LEU A 144 -2.68 -13.90 1.28
N GLU A 145 -3.30 -12.87 1.83
CA GLU A 145 -4.58 -12.93 2.54
C GLU A 145 -5.34 -11.63 2.32
N GLY A 146 -6.67 -11.68 2.35
CA GLY A 146 -7.54 -10.52 2.33
C GLY A 146 -7.50 -9.71 1.03
N ASP A 147 -7.74 -8.41 1.17
CA ASP A 147 -7.83 -7.46 0.07
C ASP A 147 -7.32 -6.06 0.47
N LEU A 148 -7.69 -5.03 -0.31
CA LEU A 148 -7.30 -3.63 -0.04
C LEU A 148 -7.79 -3.13 1.34
N THR A 149 -8.86 -3.71 1.88
CA THR A 149 -9.47 -3.24 3.15
C THR A 149 -8.84 -3.83 4.39
N ASP A 150 -8.30 -5.03 4.28
CA ASP A 150 -7.57 -5.76 5.33
C ASP A 150 -6.81 -6.91 4.67
N GLY A 151 -5.50 -6.78 4.51
CA GLY A 151 -4.74 -7.77 3.76
C GLY A 151 -3.25 -7.83 4.05
N LEU A 152 -2.70 -8.98 3.70
CA LEU A 152 -1.26 -9.26 3.69
C LEU A 152 -0.80 -9.45 2.24
N TRP A 153 0.38 -8.95 1.91
CA TRP A 153 0.93 -9.05 0.57
C TRP A 153 2.43 -9.33 0.56
N LYS A 154 2.90 -9.80 -0.59
CA LYS A 154 4.31 -10.01 -0.90
C LYS A 154 4.61 -9.54 -2.31
N GLU A 155 5.78 -8.91 -2.49
CA GLU A 155 6.38 -8.69 -3.81
C GLU A 155 7.82 -9.21 -3.84
N GLU A 156 8.29 -9.55 -5.04
CA GLU A 156 9.63 -10.10 -5.23
C GLU A 156 10.14 -9.73 -6.63
N ILE A 157 11.44 -9.43 -6.73
CA ILE A 157 12.15 -9.32 -8.01
C ILE A 157 13.18 -10.43 -8.07
N THR A 158 13.22 -11.10 -9.21
CA THR A 158 14.28 -12.05 -9.56
C THR A 158 15.03 -11.56 -10.81
N GLU A 159 16.33 -11.78 -10.85
CA GLU A 159 17.19 -11.54 -11.99
C GLU A 159 18.01 -12.80 -12.27
N SER A 160 17.93 -13.33 -13.48
CA SER A 160 18.58 -14.60 -13.85
C SER A 160 18.31 -15.75 -12.86
N GLY A 161 17.11 -15.79 -12.27
CA GLY A 161 16.69 -16.79 -11.28
C GLY A 161 17.13 -16.54 -9.84
N LEU A 162 17.84 -15.44 -9.57
CA LEU A 162 18.23 -15.02 -8.22
C LEU A 162 17.28 -13.96 -7.68
N VAL A 163 16.87 -14.06 -6.41
CA VAL A 163 16.05 -13.04 -5.76
C VAL A 163 16.93 -11.85 -5.41
N THR A 164 16.72 -10.71 -6.08
CA THR A 164 17.44 -9.46 -5.84
C THR A 164 16.70 -8.49 -4.92
N PHE A 165 15.38 -8.65 -4.81
CA PHE A 165 14.54 -7.84 -3.92
C PHE A 165 13.35 -8.67 -3.43
N ARG A 166 12.95 -8.44 -2.18
CA ARG A 166 11.75 -9.00 -1.58
C ARG A 166 11.16 -8.03 -0.58
N GLN A 167 9.85 -7.86 -0.63
CA GLN A 167 9.12 -7.04 0.33
C GLN A 167 7.81 -7.74 0.73
N THR A 168 7.43 -7.56 1.98
CA THR A 168 6.14 -7.99 2.52
C THR A 168 5.50 -6.85 3.27
N GLY A 169 4.17 -6.83 3.32
CA GLY A 169 3.46 -5.79 4.03
C GLY A 169 2.02 -6.16 4.37
N MET A 170 1.41 -5.24 5.10
CA MET A 170 0.02 -5.28 5.51
C MET A 170 -0.66 -4.01 5.01
N VAL A 171 -1.91 -4.14 4.59
CA VAL A 171 -2.77 -3.00 4.23
C VAL A 171 -4.06 -3.05 5.01
N GLY A 172 -4.67 -1.90 5.21
CA GLY A 172 -5.98 -1.86 5.82
C GLY A 172 -6.61 -0.48 5.83
N VAL A 173 -7.93 -0.44 5.83
CA VAL A 173 -8.69 0.77 6.10
C VAL A 173 -8.57 1.13 7.58
N VAL A 174 -8.52 2.42 7.86
CA VAL A 174 -8.51 2.92 9.23
C VAL A 174 -9.95 3.07 9.70
N ILE A 175 -10.32 2.31 10.72
CA ILE A 175 -11.65 2.39 11.32
C ILE A 175 -11.53 3.21 12.60
N HIS A 176 -12.19 4.36 12.61
CA HIS A 176 -12.26 5.23 13.78
C HIS A 176 -13.36 4.80 14.74
N LYS A 177 -13.55 5.53 15.79
CA LYS A 177 -14.63 5.28 16.77
C LYS A 177 -15.33 6.58 17.20
N THR A 178 -16.62 6.50 17.45
CA THR A 178 -17.38 7.56 18.14
C THR A 178 -16.96 7.67 19.62
N PRO A 179 -17.39 8.73 20.35
CA PRO A 179 -17.22 8.82 21.79
C PRO A 179 -17.79 7.60 22.55
N GLU A 180 -18.85 6.97 22.05
CA GLU A 180 -19.49 5.77 22.59
C GLU A 180 -18.77 4.47 22.16
N ARG A 181 -17.61 4.59 21.48
CA ARG A 181 -16.78 3.49 20.98
C ARG A 181 -17.44 2.63 19.88
N LYS A 182 -18.38 3.18 19.13
CA LYS A 182 -18.90 2.51 17.93
C LYS A 182 -17.95 2.74 16.75
N PRO A 183 -17.76 1.75 15.86
CA PRO A 183 -16.91 1.91 14.68
C PRO A 183 -17.46 2.98 13.74
N VAL A 184 -16.55 3.73 13.12
CA VAL A 184 -16.83 4.73 12.08
C VAL A 184 -15.95 4.37 10.88
N PHE A 185 -16.58 3.94 9.81
CA PHE A 185 -15.88 3.56 8.59
C PHE A 185 -15.69 4.78 7.68
N PRO A 186 -14.65 4.82 6.85
CA PRO A 186 -14.38 5.95 5.96
C PRO A 186 -15.52 6.26 4.97
N TRP A 187 -16.32 5.26 4.62
CA TRP A 187 -17.48 5.39 3.72
C TRP A 187 -18.79 5.75 4.41
N ASP A 188 -18.78 6.00 5.72
CA ASP A 188 -19.95 6.43 6.49
C ASP A 188 -20.11 7.97 6.54
N SER A 189 -19.10 8.72 6.04
CA SER A 189 -19.04 10.19 6.03
C SER A 189 -19.58 10.79 4.74
#